data_c7190351fa0112c40cf3e1b1dc9a1a29
#
_entry.id   c7190351fa0112c40cf3e1b1dc9a1a29
#
_cell.length_a   1.000
_cell.length_b   1.000
_cell.length_c   1.000
_cell.angle_alpha   90.00
_cell.angle_beta   90.00
_cell.angle_gamma   90.00
#
_symmetry.space_group_name_H-M   'P 1'
#
loop_
_entity.id
_entity.type
_entity.pdbx_description
1 polymer ?
#
loop_
_entity_poly.entity_id
_entity_poly.type
_entity_poly.pdbx_seq_one_letter_code
_entity_poly.pdbx_strand_id
1 'polypeptide(L)'
;PKIEKHAPNVLTLNQVDALLSAPSGDTPKELRDKAMLELLYATGMRVTEIITLELKDVNLELEYVVCHDRTKERMIPFGSDAKKALVMYLRNGRDYLLGDNESDCLFLNCSGKTMSRQGFWKIIKQYGNKAEIDMEITPHVLRHTFATHLINNGAALKSVQVMLGHSDVSTTHMYLNSENRQIREAYDRAHPKA
;
A
#
# COMPACT_ATOMS: atom_id res chain seq x y z
N PRO A 1 11.11 31.03 -23.05
CA PRO A 1 10.14 29.94 -22.97
C PRO A 1 10.05 29.45 -21.55
N LYS A 2 8.87 29.65 -20.95
CA LYS A 2 8.58 29.09 -19.63
C LYS A 2 8.54 27.58 -19.78
N ILE A 3 9.50 26.89 -19.19
CA ILE A 3 9.43 25.47 -18.95
C ILE A 3 8.26 25.31 -17.97
N GLU A 4 7.11 24.90 -18.48
CA GLU A 4 6.04 24.41 -17.63
C GLU A 4 6.62 23.22 -16.86
N LYS A 5 6.94 23.46 -15.59
CA LYS A 5 7.15 22.35 -14.66
C LYS A 5 5.83 21.63 -14.57
N HIS A 6 5.69 20.54 -15.33
CA HIS A 6 4.59 19.63 -15.11
C HIS A 6 4.65 19.24 -13.64
N ALA A 7 3.63 19.66 -12.89
CA ALA A 7 3.43 19.15 -11.55
C ALA A 7 3.44 17.61 -11.64
N PRO A 8 4.16 16.91 -10.74
CA PRO A 8 4.15 15.46 -10.76
C PRO A 8 2.70 14.97 -10.70
N ASN A 9 2.36 13.99 -11.51
CA ASN A 9 1.03 13.43 -11.60
C ASN A 9 0.66 12.80 -10.24
N VAL A 10 -0.17 13.48 -9.49
CA VAL A 10 -0.66 13.09 -8.17
C VAL A 10 -2.18 13.03 -8.23
N LEU A 11 -2.75 11.96 -7.69
CA LEU A 11 -4.19 11.84 -7.57
C LEU A 11 -4.72 12.80 -6.51
N THR A 12 -5.87 13.38 -6.77
CA THR A 12 -6.64 14.13 -5.76
C THR A 12 -7.25 13.16 -4.72
N LEU A 13 -7.69 13.70 -3.59
CA LEU A 13 -8.40 12.88 -2.60
C LEU A 13 -9.65 12.21 -3.18
N ASN A 14 -10.41 12.93 -4.01
CA ASN A 14 -11.58 12.37 -4.67
C ASN A 14 -11.24 11.25 -5.65
N GLN A 15 -10.15 11.40 -6.40
CA GLN A 15 -9.67 10.35 -7.29
C GLN A 15 -9.20 9.12 -6.53
N VAL A 16 -8.50 9.31 -5.42
CA VAL A 16 -8.11 8.19 -4.53
C VAL A 16 -9.34 7.46 -4.00
N ASP A 17 -10.33 8.18 -3.51
CA ASP A 17 -11.56 7.56 -3.00
C ASP A 17 -12.29 6.76 -4.09
N ALA A 18 -12.36 7.30 -5.30
CA ALA A 18 -12.94 6.60 -6.47
C ALA A 18 -12.17 5.32 -6.81
N LEU A 19 -10.84 5.39 -6.83
CA LEU A 19 -9.98 4.24 -7.11
C LEU A 19 -10.13 3.15 -6.06
N LEU A 20 -10.05 3.51 -4.78
CA LEU A 20 -10.17 2.57 -3.66
C LEU A 20 -11.57 1.98 -3.52
N SER A 21 -12.59 2.66 -4.01
CA SER A 21 -13.98 2.18 -4.03
C SER A 21 -14.33 1.36 -5.27
N ALA A 22 -13.46 1.33 -6.28
CA ALA A 22 -13.71 0.63 -7.53
C ALA A 22 -13.85 -0.89 -7.36
N PRO A 23 -13.02 -1.59 -6.54
CA PRO A 23 -13.28 -2.98 -6.17
C PRO A 23 -14.44 -3.03 -5.16
N SER A 24 -15.65 -3.17 -5.62
CA SER A 24 -16.88 -3.06 -4.81
C SER A 24 -17.58 -4.39 -4.53
N GLY A 25 -17.13 -5.48 -5.15
CA GLY A 25 -17.70 -6.80 -4.97
C GLY A 25 -17.11 -7.56 -3.78
N ASP A 26 -17.63 -8.76 -3.58
CA ASP A 26 -17.24 -9.66 -2.50
C ASP A 26 -16.63 -10.98 -2.99
N THR A 27 -16.31 -11.06 -4.28
CA THR A 27 -15.56 -12.21 -4.81
C THR A 27 -14.15 -12.25 -4.20
N PRO A 28 -13.53 -13.42 -4.08
CA PRO A 28 -12.17 -13.55 -3.55
C PRO A 28 -11.16 -12.61 -4.26
N LYS A 29 -11.26 -12.49 -5.57
CA LYS A 29 -10.43 -11.60 -6.37
C LYS A 29 -10.65 -10.12 -6.00
N GLU A 30 -11.90 -9.68 -5.89
CA GLU A 30 -12.21 -8.28 -5.56
C GLU A 30 -11.82 -7.93 -4.14
N LEU A 31 -12.00 -8.84 -3.18
CA LEU A 31 -11.54 -8.65 -1.81
C LEU A 31 -10.01 -8.53 -1.74
N ARG A 32 -9.29 -9.33 -2.53
CA ARG A 32 -7.84 -9.21 -2.68
C ARG A 32 -7.45 -7.85 -3.24
N ASP A 33 -8.09 -7.45 -4.34
CA ASP A 33 -7.79 -6.20 -5.03
C ASP A 33 -8.05 -4.99 -4.14
N LYS A 34 -9.15 -5.01 -3.41
CA LYS A 34 -9.47 -3.98 -2.41
C LYS A 34 -8.39 -3.88 -1.33
N ALA A 35 -7.98 -5.00 -0.77
CA ALA A 35 -6.94 -5.05 0.25
C ALA A 35 -5.59 -4.54 -0.27
N MET A 36 -5.21 -4.93 -1.50
CA MET A 36 -3.97 -4.47 -2.12
C MET A 36 -3.95 -2.96 -2.35
N LEU A 37 -5.02 -2.41 -2.92
CA LEU A 37 -5.10 -0.97 -3.19
C LEU A 37 -5.11 -0.15 -1.89
N GLU A 38 -5.87 -0.58 -0.90
CA GLU A 38 -5.92 0.09 0.40
C GLU A 38 -4.55 0.08 1.09
N LEU A 39 -3.87 -1.06 1.08
CA LEU A 39 -2.55 -1.18 1.69
C LEU A 39 -1.49 -0.38 0.92
N LEU A 40 -1.54 -0.41 -0.41
CA LEU A 40 -0.61 0.35 -1.24
C LEU A 40 -0.73 1.86 -0.99
N TYR A 41 -1.95 2.38 -0.95
CA TYR A 41 -2.17 3.79 -0.63
C TYR A 41 -1.80 4.13 0.82
N ALA A 42 -2.17 3.27 1.76
CA ALA A 42 -1.89 3.49 3.18
C ALA A 42 -0.40 3.53 3.50
N THR A 43 0.42 2.76 2.80
CA THR A 43 1.83 2.56 3.13
C THR A 43 2.81 3.18 2.13
N GLY A 44 2.39 3.38 0.89
CA GLY A 44 3.27 3.81 -0.18
C GLY A 44 4.34 2.78 -0.56
N MET A 45 4.14 1.50 -0.26
CA MET A 45 5.07 0.42 -0.59
C MET A 45 5.38 0.34 -2.09
N ARG A 46 6.55 -0.18 -2.42
CA ARG A 46 6.89 -0.53 -3.80
C ARG A 46 6.13 -1.78 -4.24
N VAL A 47 5.90 -1.91 -5.56
CA VAL A 47 5.21 -3.09 -6.12
C VAL A 47 5.89 -4.39 -5.70
N THR A 48 7.21 -4.48 -5.81
CA THR A 48 7.96 -5.67 -5.41
C THR A 48 7.80 -6.00 -3.93
N GLU A 49 7.66 -5.00 -3.08
CA GLU A 49 7.44 -5.20 -1.66
C GLU A 49 6.04 -5.74 -1.36
N ILE A 50 5.01 -5.17 -2.01
CA ILE A 50 3.63 -5.61 -1.75
C ILE A 50 3.33 -7.00 -2.30
N ILE A 51 3.82 -7.35 -3.48
CA ILE A 51 3.57 -8.68 -4.08
C ILE A 51 4.37 -9.80 -3.42
N THR A 52 5.45 -9.49 -2.72
CA THR A 52 6.27 -10.47 -1.98
C THR A 52 5.96 -10.50 -0.49
N LEU A 53 5.03 -9.67 -0.04
CA LEU A 53 4.64 -9.59 1.36
C LEU A 53 4.08 -10.92 1.83
N GLU A 54 4.51 -11.38 3.01
CA GLU A 54 4.06 -12.62 3.63
C GLU A 54 3.03 -12.37 4.74
N LEU A 55 2.27 -13.39 5.09
CA LEU A 55 1.29 -13.31 6.19
C LEU A 55 1.91 -12.85 7.50
N LYS A 56 3.12 -13.31 7.83
CA LYS A 56 3.84 -12.94 9.05
C LYS A 56 4.26 -11.46 9.11
N ASP A 57 4.31 -10.80 7.96
CA ASP A 57 4.74 -9.40 7.87
C ASP A 57 3.65 -8.40 8.24
N VAL A 58 2.42 -8.86 8.38
CA VAL A 58 1.27 -8.01 8.71
C VAL A 58 0.83 -8.24 10.15
N ASN A 59 0.78 -7.18 10.93
CA ASN A 59 0.19 -7.20 12.27
C ASN A 59 -1.12 -6.40 12.24
N LEU A 60 -2.24 -7.13 12.24
CA LEU A 60 -3.56 -6.51 12.17
C LEU A 60 -3.97 -5.86 13.51
N GLU A 61 -3.49 -6.37 14.61
CA GLU A 61 -3.81 -5.83 15.93
C GLU A 61 -3.14 -4.48 16.15
N LEU A 62 -1.86 -4.38 15.85
CA LEU A 62 -1.08 -3.15 15.99
C LEU A 62 -1.07 -2.28 14.73
N GLU A 63 -1.70 -2.74 13.67
CA GLU A 63 -1.90 -1.99 12.42
C GLU A 63 -0.59 -1.51 11.78
N TYR A 64 0.35 -2.44 11.58
CA TYR A 64 1.56 -2.17 10.83
C TYR A 64 1.94 -3.34 9.90
N VAL A 65 2.77 -3.03 8.93
CA VAL A 65 3.37 -3.98 8.02
C VAL A 65 4.89 -3.86 8.05
N VAL A 66 5.59 -4.98 7.95
CA VAL A 66 7.05 -5.02 7.84
C VAL A 66 7.44 -5.22 6.39
N CYS A 67 8.15 -4.25 5.84
CA CYS A 67 8.69 -4.32 4.49
C CYS A 67 10.14 -4.77 4.53
N HIS A 68 10.46 -5.74 3.66
CA HIS A 68 11.82 -6.22 3.49
C HIS A 68 12.40 -5.63 2.19
N ASP A 69 13.44 -4.82 2.33
CA ASP A 69 14.33 -4.45 1.24
C ASP A 69 15.62 -5.26 1.39
N ARG A 70 16.42 -5.38 0.34
CA ARG A 70 17.59 -6.27 0.23
C ARG A 70 18.42 -6.45 1.51
N THR A 71 18.55 -5.42 2.32
CA THR A 71 19.38 -5.42 3.54
C THR A 71 18.69 -4.81 4.75
N LYS A 72 17.49 -4.27 4.59
CA LYS A 72 16.82 -3.49 5.62
C LYS A 72 15.36 -3.93 5.77
N GLU A 73 14.90 -3.90 6.99
CA GLU A 73 13.48 -3.99 7.32
C GLU A 73 12.97 -2.62 7.76
N ARG A 74 11.76 -2.28 7.38
CA ARG A 74 11.10 -1.10 7.90
C ARG A 74 9.64 -1.40 8.23
N MET A 75 9.17 -0.82 9.30
CA MET A 75 7.79 -0.94 9.73
C MET A 75 7.00 0.27 9.24
N ILE A 76 5.87 0.02 8.60
CA ILE A 76 4.99 1.08 8.11
C ILE A 76 3.61 0.88 8.73
N PRO A 77 3.06 1.89 9.42
CA PRO A 77 1.71 1.81 9.96
C PRO A 77 0.68 1.92 8.83
N PHE A 78 -0.50 1.38 9.07
CA PHE A 78 -1.66 1.59 8.23
C PHE A 78 -2.90 1.87 9.10
N GLY A 79 -3.95 2.43 8.50
CA GLY A 79 -5.14 2.83 9.22
C GLY A 79 -6.27 1.80 9.16
N SER A 80 -7.43 2.20 9.65
CA SER A 80 -8.60 1.33 9.80
C SER A 80 -9.17 0.83 8.48
N ASP A 81 -9.12 1.61 7.41
CA ASP A 81 -9.65 1.20 6.10
C ASP A 81 -8.83 0.05 5.51
N ALA A 82 -7.50 0.15 5.56
CA ALA A 82 -6.63 -0.94 5.13
C ALA A 82 -6.80 -2.19 6.01
N LYS A 83 -6.94 -2.01 7.32
CA LYS A 83 -7.21 -3.11 8.24
C LYS A 83 -8.50 -3.84 7.88
N LYS A 84 -9.60 -3.12 7.68
CA LYS A 84 -10.90 -3.71 7.30
C LYS A 84 -10.78 -4.51 5.99
N ALA A 85 -10.14 -3.95 4.98
CA ALA A 85 -9.95 -4.61 3.70
C ALA A 85 -9.10 -5.87 3.82
N LEU A 86 -8.03 -5.84 4.59
CA LEU A 86 -7.17 -6.98 4.87
C LEU A 86 -7.92 -8.09 5.62
N VAL A 87 -8.68 -7.73 6.65
CA VAL A 87 -9.48 -8.70 7.41
C VAL A 87 -10.51 -9.39 6.51
N MET A 88 -11.22 -8.64 5.67
CA MET A 88 -12.20 -9.19 4.73
C MET A 88 -11.55 -10.15 3.73
N TYR A 89 -10.41 -9.77 3.17
CA TYR A 89 -9.66 -10.64 2.27
C TYR A 89 -9.17 -11.92 2.95
N LEU A 90 -8.59 -11.81 4.13
CA LEU A 90 -8.07 -12.96 4.86
C LEU A 90 -9.18 -13.92 5.29
N ARG A 91 -10.35 -13.40 5.68
CA ARG A 91 -11.47 -14.24 6.12
C ARG A 91 -12.25 -14.87 4.97
N ASN A 92 -12.47 -14.13 3.88
CA ASN A 92 -13.44 -14.49 2.85
C ASN A 92 -12.84 -14.65 1.46
N GLY A 93 -11.56 -14.42 1.27
CA GLY A 93 -10.98 -14.42 -0.07
C GLY A 93 -9.72 -15.26 -0.23
N ARG A 94 -8.75 -15.10 0.65
CA ARG A 94 -7.43 -15.70 0.46
C ARG A 94 -7.44 -17.22 0.33
N ASP A 95 -8.17 -17.89 1.19
CA ASP A 95 -8.20 -19.36 1.19
C ASP A 95 -8.85 -19.93 -0.07
N TYR A 96 -9.82 -19.21 -0.64
CA TYR A 96 -10.41 -19.59 -1.93
C TYR A 96 -9.42 -19.46 -3.07
N LEU A 97 -8.59 -18.41 -3.07
CA LEU A 97 -7.55 -18.23 -4.08
C LEU A 97 -6.42 -19.24 -3.90
N LEU A 98 -6.06 -19.55 -2.67
CA LEU A 98 -5.01 -20.51 -2.35
C LEU A 98 -5.38 -21.93 -2.86
N GLY A 99 -6.64 -22.35 -2.69
CA GLY A 99 -7.09 -23.68 -3.06
C GLY A 99 -6.27 -24.76 -2.34
N ASP A 100 -5.78 -25.73 -3.10
CA ASP A 100 -4.95 -26.83 -2.58
C ASP A 100 -3.45 -26.51 -2.53
N ASN A 101 -3.06 -25.27 -2.85
CA ASN A 101 -1.66 -24.85 -2.80
C ASN A 101 -1.23 -24.53 -1.36
N GLU A 102 0.07 -24.49 -1.15
CA GLU A 102 0.68 -23.95 0.07
C GLU A 102 1.45 -22.68 -0.29
N SER A 103 1.21 -21.60 0.45
CA SER A 103 1.92 -20.35 0.25
C SER A 103 1.84 -19.47 1.49
N ASP A 104 2.95 -18.86 1.85
CA ASP A 104 3.02 -17.85 2.90
C ASP A 104 2.74 -16.43 2.37
N CYS A 105 2.65 -16.23 1.06
CA CYS A 105 2.36 -14.94 0.46
C CYS A 105 0.99 -14.43 0.86
N LEU A 106 0.91 -13.14 1.18
CA LEU A 106 -0.35 -12.50 1.54
C LEU A 106 -1.27 -12.39 0.32
N PHE A 107 -0.77 -11.84 -0.78
CA PHE A 107 -1.56 -11.60 -1.99
C PHE A 107 -1.30 -12.67 -3.04
N LEU A 108 -2.34 -13.40 -3.38
CA LEU A 108 -2.28 -14.53 -4.30
C LEU A 108 -2.97 -14.19 -5.62
N ASN A 109 -2.45 -14.73 -6.72
CA ASN A 109 -3.15 -14.69 -8.00
C ASN A 109 -4.31 -15.69 -8.04
N CYS A 110 -5.06 -15.74 -9.13
CA CYS A 110 -6.20 -16.66 -9.26
C CYS A 110 -5.81 -18.14 -9.32
N SER A 111 -4.53 -18.46 -9.47
CA SER A 111 -3.99 -19.82 -9.41
C SER A 111 -3.43 -20.18 -8.03
N GLY A 112 -3.60 -19.31 -7.04
CA GLY A 112 -3.11 -19.56 -5.67
C GLY A 112 -1.60 -19.41 -5.50
N LYS A 113 -0.95 -18.67 -6.40
CA LYS A 113 0.50 -18.43 -6.41
C LYS A 113 0.80 -16.96 -6.22
N THR A 114 2.06 -16.62 -6.01
CA THR A 114 2.53 -15.25 -5.90
C THR A 114 2.15 -14.44 -7.13
N MET A 115 1.64 -13.25 -6.89
CA MET A 115 1.27 -12.33 -7.96
C MET A 115 2.50 -11.79 -8.68
N SER A 116 2.41 -11.67 -10.01
CA SER A 116 3.44 -11.02 -10.82
C SER A 116 3.28 -9.50 -10.83
N ARG A 117 4.35 -8.77 -11.14
CA ARG A 117 4.30 -7.33 -11.37
C ARG A 117 3.33 -6.97 -12.50
N GLN A 118 3.30 -7.76 -13.56
CA GLN A 118 2.40 -7.56 -14.70
C GLN A 118 0.94 -7.74 -14.29
N GLY A 119 0.64 -8.74 -13.47
CA GLY A 119 -0.70 -8.96 -12.93
C GLY A 119 -1.16 -7.82 -12.06
N PHE A 120 -0.29 -7.32 -11.20
CA PHE A 120 -0.56 -6.15 -10.37
C PHE A 120 -0.85 -4.89 -11.21
N TRP A 121 -0.06 -4.68 -12.25
CA TRP A 121 -0.21 -3.58 -13.19
C TRP A 121 -1.57 -3.59 -13.90
N LYS A 122 -2.01 -4.77 -14.36
CA LYS A 122 -3.34 -4.94 -14.97
C LYS A 122 -4.47 -4.57 -14.02
N ILE A 123 -4.33 -4.95 -12.75
CA ILE A 123 -5.33 -4.65 -11.71
C ILE A 123 -5.46 -3.14 -11.54
N ILE A 124 -4.37 -2.41 -11.41
CA ILE A 124 -4.41 -0.96 -11.26
C ILE A 124 -5.04 -0.28 -12.47
N LYS A 125 -4.69 -0.70 -13.68
CA LYS A 125 -5.29 -0.17 -14.91
C LYS A 125 -6.79 -0.42 -14.99
N GLN A 126 -7.22 -1.61 -14.64
CA GLN A 126 -8.63 -1.99 -14.63
C GLN A 126 -9.44 -1.10 -13.68
N TYR A 127 -8.98 -0.90 -12.48
CA TYR A 127 -9.69 -0.08 -11.50
C TYR A 127 -9.56 1.42 -11.76
N GLY A 128 -8.47 1.87 -12.31
CA GLY A 128 -8.33 3.24 -12.79
C GLY A 128 -9.35 3.58 -13.88
N ASN A 129 -9.55 2.68 -14.84
CA ASN A 129 -10.57 2.82 -15.86
C ASN A 129 -11.98 2.77 -15.28
N LYS A 130 -12.24 1.84 -14.38
CA LYS A 130 -13.55 1.74 -13.70
C LYS A 130 -13.88 2.99 -12.89
N ALA A 131 -12.88 3.62 -12.29
CA ALA A 131 -13.01 4.87 -11.54
C ALA A 131 -13.05 6.12 -12.42
N GLU A 132 -13.00 5.95 -13.75
CA GLU A 132 -13.02 7.06 -14.72
C GLU A 132 -11.91 8.10 -14.51
N ILE A 133 -10.73 7.63 -14.15
CA ILE A 133 -9.57 8.49 -13.93
C ILE A 133 -8.80 8.61 -15.25
N ASP A 134 -8.73 9.83 -15.81
CA ASP A 134 -8.06 10.09 -17.08
C ASP A 134 -6.54 9.96 -17.04
N MET A 135 -5.96 10.08 -15.85
CA MET A 135 -4.53 9.97 -15.64
C MET A 135 -4.09 8.49 -15.66
N GLU A 136 -2.95 8.20 -16.26
CA GLU A 136 -2.35 6.87 -16.17
C GLU A 136 -1.91 6.60 -14.71
N ILE A 137 -2.55 5.60 -14.10
CA ILE A 137 -2.28 5.23 -12.72
C ILE A 137 -1.29 4.08 -12.70
N THR A 138 -0.13 4.35 -12.14
CA THR A 138 0.94 3.38 -11.95
C THR A 138 1.13 3.15 -10.45
N PRO A 139 1.74 2.05 -10.03
CA PRO A 139 2.15 1.88 -8.63
C PRO A 139 3.01 3.03 -8.13
N HIS A 140 3.84 3.58 -9.01
CA HIS A 140 4.68 4.74 -8.71
C HIS A 140 3.84 6.01 -8.46
N VAL A 141 2.80 6.25 -9.24
CA VAL A 141 1.88 7.37 -9.02
C VAL A 141 1.19 7.27 -7.67
N LEU A 142 0.72 6.08 -7.28
CA LEU A 142 0.10 5.88 -5.97
C LEU A 142 1.08 6.12 -4.82
N ARG A 143 2.30 5.64 -4.95
CA ARG A 143 3.35 5.90 -3.97
C ARG A 143 3.66 7.39 -3.84
N HIS A 144 3.76 8.08 -4.96
CA HIS A 144 4.00 9.51 -5.00
C HIS A 144 2.82 10.30 -4.40
N THR A 145 1.59 9.87 -4.70
CA THR A 145 0.37 10.42 -4.11
C THR A 145 0.37 10.30 -2.58
N PHE A 146 0.72 9.13 -2.06
CA PHE A 146 0.85 8.90 -0.61
C PHE A 146 1.83 9.91 0.03
N ALA A 147 3.03 10.00 -0.54
CA ALA A 147 4.05 10.91 -0.04
C ALA A 147 3.57 12.38 -0.06
N THR A 148 2.96 12.80 -1.16
CA THR A 148 2.47 14.17 -1.35
C THR A 148 1.34 14.49 -0.37
N HIS A 149 0.39 13.57 -0.20
CA HIS A 149 -0.73 13.79 0.73
C HIS A 149 -0.25 13.88 2.18
N LEU A 150 0.70 13.06 2.59
CA LEU A 150 1.30 13.16 3.93
C LEU A 150 2.01 14.49 4.14
N ILE A 151 2.84 14.92 3.21
CA ILE A 151 3.58 16.19 3.31
C ILE A 151 2.61 17.38 3.33
N ASN A 152 1.61 17.39 2.46
CA ASN A 152 0.62 18.47 2.41
C ASN A 152 -0.21 18.56 3.70
N ASN A 153 -0.36 17.46 4.43
CA ASN A 153 -1.05 17.41 5.71
C ASN A 153 -0.12 17.67 6.92
N GLY A 154 1.12 18.08 6.68
CA GLY A 154 2.05 18.52 7.72
C GLY A 154 3.00 17.45 8.24
N ALA A 155 3.08 16.27 7.61
CA ALA A 155 4.09 15.29 7.97
C ALA A 155 5.49 15.79 7.61
N ALA A 156 6.46 15.54 8.49
CA ALA A 156 7.83 15.90 8.21
C ALA A 156 8.40 15.08 7.05
N LEU A 157 9.10 15.74 6.13
CA LEU A 157 9.72 15.09 4.97
C LEU A 157 10.57 13.88 5.37
N LYS A 158 11.33 14.01 6.45
CA LYS A 158 12.18 12.93 6.98
C LYS A 158 11.37 11.69 7.38
N SER A 159 10.22 11.87 8.04
CA SER A 159 9.34 10.76 8.42
C SER A 159 8.78 10.05 7.20
N VAL A 160 8.37 10.79 6.18
CA VAL A 160 7.88 10.21 4.91
C VAL A 160 9.00 9.45 4.20
N GLN A 161 10.20 9.98 4.16
CA GLN A 161 11.36 9.31 3.57
C GLN A 161 11.68 7.98 4.27
N VAL A 162 11.59 7.92 5.58
CA VAL A 162 11.77 6.69 6.36
C VAL A 162 10.70 5.66 6.00
N MET A 163 9.42 6.05 5.97
CA MET A 163 8.32 5.15 5.58
C MET A 163 8.51 4.57 4.18
N LEU A 164 8.97 5.38 3.24
CA LEU A 164 9.19 4.99 1.85
C LEU A 164 10.52 4.25 1.61
N GLY A 165 11.39 4.19 2.61
CA GLY A 165 12.69 3.54 2.50
C GLY A 165 13.72 4.33 1.72
N HIS A 166 13.57 5.66 1.61
CA HIS A 166 14.51 6.53 0.92
C HIS A 166 15.71 6.94 1.79
N SER A 167 15.69 6.66 3.08
CA SER A 167 16.76 7.07 3.98
C SER A 167 17.82 6.00 4.13
N ASP A 168 19.09 6.42 4.24
CA ASP A 168 20.23 5.56 4.54
C ASP A 168 20.29 5.11 6.00
N VAL A 169 19.21 5.25 6.76
CA VAL A 169 19.19 4.84 8.16
C VAL A 169 19.28 3.32 8.21
N SER A 170 20.51 2.86 8.25
CA SER A 170 20.82 1.47 8.50
C SER A 170 20.61 1.21 9.97
N THR A 171 19.61 0.50 10.36
CA THR A 171 19.69 -0.49 11.44
C THR A 171 18.33 -0.84 12.00
N THR A 172 18.04 -2.06 11.85
CA THR A 172 16.86 -2.79 12.23
C THR A 172 16.55 -2.76 13.73
N HIS A 173 17.56 -2.54 14.58
CA HIS A 173 17.39 -2.65 16.02
C HIS A 173 16.95 -1.36 16.73
N MET A 174 17.16 -0.20 16.12
CA MET A 174 16.75 1.09 16.70
C MET A 174 15.31 1.46 16.39
N TYR A 175 14.66 0.76 15.46
CA TYR A 175 13.28 1.00 15.05
C TYR A 175 12.23 0.62 16.09
N LEU A 176 12.60 -0.15 17.10
CA LEU A 176 11.60 -0.87 17.87
C LEU A 176 10.85 -0.02 18.90
N ASN A 177 11.34 1.11 19.38
CA ASN A 177 10.65 1.80 20.47
C ASN A 177 10.37 3.30 20.32
N SER A 178 11.27 4.11 19.74
CA SER A 178 11.04 5.57 19.65
C SER A 178 10.69 6.04 18.25
N GLU A 179 11.35 5.51 17.23
CA GLU A 179 11.09 5.92 15.84
C GLU A 179 9.75 5.41 15.34
N ASN A 180 9.36 4.19 15.70
CA ASN A 180 8.05 3.63 15.33
C ASN A 180 6.90 4.43 15.93
N ARG A 181 7.05 4.88 17.16
CA ARG A 181 6.06 5.76 17.80
C ARG A 181 5.94 7.07 17.06
N GLN A 182 7.06 7.70 16.68
CA GLN A 182 7.07 8.95 15.93
C GLN A 182 6.45 8.79 14.53
N ILE A 183 6.76 7.70 13.84
CA ILE A 183 6.16 7.37 12.54
C ILE A 183 4.65 7.16 12.68
N ARG A 184 4.20 6.41 13.69
CA ARG A 184 2.78 6.19 13.95
C ARG A 184 2.05 7.49 14.26
N GLU A 185 2.61 8.33 15.10
CA GLU A 185 2.03 9.63 15.44
C GLU A 185 1.96 10.56 14.21
N ALA A 186 3.01 10.58 13.39
CA ALA A 186 3.02 11.35 12.15
C ALA A 186 1.97 10.83 11.17
N TYR A 187 1.83 9.53 11.04
CA TYR A 187 0.81 8.88 10.20
C TYR A 187 -0.60 9.23 10.67
N ASP A 188 -0.89 9.07 11.95
CA ASP A 188 -2.23 9.31 12.51
C ASP A 188 -2.66 10.78 12.37
N ARG A 189 -1.71 11.72 12.44
CA ARG A 189 -1.99 13.14 12.25
C ARG A 189 -2.20 13.55 10.80
N ALA A 190 -1.51 12.91 9.85
CA ALA A 190 -1.36 13.44 8.50
C ALA A 190 -1.97 12.57 7.41
N HIS A 191 -2.10 11.25 7.62
CA HIS A 191 -2.63 10.37 6.57
C HIS A 191 -4.16 10.45 6.50
N PRO A 192 -4.75 10.66 5.29
CA PRO A 192 -6.21 10.79 5.13
C PRO A 192 -7.01 9.54 5.51
N LYS A 193 -6.35 8.39 5.56
CA LYS A 193 -6.95 7.07 5.86
C LYS A 193 -6.47 6.48 7.19
N ALA A 194 -5.95 7.32 8.07
CA ALA A 194 -5.50 6.87 9.39
C ALA A 194 -6.65 6.37 10.28
#